data_6e9404e1f1774cef48f00450ce5512c2
#
_entry.id   6e9404e1f1774cef48f00450ce5512c2
#
_cell.length_a   1.000
_cell.length_b   1.000
_cell.length_c   1.000
_cell.angle_alpha   90.00
_cell.angle_beta   90.00
_cell.angle_gamma   90.00
#
_symmetry.space_group_name_H-M   'P 1'
#
loop_
_entity.id
_entity.type
_entity.pdbx_description
1 polymer ?
#
loop_
_entity_poly.entity_id
_entity_poly.type
_entity_poly.pdbx_seq_one_letter_code
_entity_poly.pdbx_strand_id
1 'polypeptide(L)'
;MSEHTATVEWSRGDQPFSDNRYARAHDWRFDGGAVVRGSSAPSAIVPAPLSDPSAVDPEEALVAALSSCHMLFFLAYAARGGFIVDRYLDEAVGLLARDERGKMSITEIALRPAVTFSGPVQPDAAALDDLHHRAHGACYIAASIRAEVRIEPR
;
A
#
# COMPACT_ATOMS: atom_id res chain seq x y z
N MET A 1 13.12 -8.10 18.17
CA MET A 1 11.66 -8.27 17.92
C MET A 1 11.03 -6.89 18.12
N SER A 2 10.20 -6.43 17.19
CA SER A 2 9.46 -5.16 17.28
C SER A 2 7.97 -5.45 17.13
N GLU A 3 7.15 -4.66 17.84
CA GLU A 3 5.68 -4.72 17.72
C GLU A 3 5.22 -3.53 16.90
N HIS A 4 4.20 -3.74 16.08
CA HIS A 4 3.55 -2.72 15.28
C HIS A 4 2.05 -2.80 15.54
N THR A 5 1.43 -1.71 15.98
CA THR A 5 0.06 -1.72 16.47
C THR A 5 -0.84 -0.80 15.65
N ALA A 6 -2.10 -1.21 15.51
CA ALA A 6 -3.17 -0.39 14.99
C ALA A 6 -4.45 -0.71 15.75
N THR A 7 -5.25 0.31 16.04
CA THR A 7 -6.61 0.16 16.58
C THR A 7 -7.60 0.47 15.48
N VAL A 8 -8.53 -0.45 15.24
CA VAL A 8 -9.64 -0.25 14.29
C VAL A 8 -10.91 -0.14 15.09
N GLU A 9 -11.62 0.99 14.94
CA GLU A 9 -12.82 1.28 15.71
C GLU A 9 -14.00 1.63 14.80
N TRP A 10 -15.08 0.85 14.92
CA TRP A 10 -16.35 1.09 14.27
C TRP A 10 -17.47 1.13 15.30
N SER A 11 -18.44 2.01 15.12
CA SER A 11 -19.63 2.09 15.95
C SER A 11 -20.88 2.16 15.07
N ARG A 12 -21.87 1.37 15.42
CA ARG A 12 -23.18 1.35 14.75
C ARG A 12 -23.94 2.67 14.95
N GLY A 13 -23.81 3.32 16.12
CA GLY A 13 -24.72 4.38 16.53
C GLY A 13 -26.17 3.88 16.56
N ASP A 14 -27.07 4.66 15.98
CA ASP A 14 -28.51 4.34 15.92
C ASP A 14 -28.93 3.64 14.61
N GLN A 15 -27.97 3.24 13.79
CA GLN A 15 -28.27 2.62 12.49
C GLN A 15 -28.89 1.21 12.66
N PRO A 16 -29.83 0.80 11.77
CA PRO A 16 -30.18 -0.61 11.60
C PRO A 16 -28.95 -1.44 11.29
N PHE A 17 -28.96 -2.71 11.69
CA PHE A 17 -27.77 -3.58 11.51
C PHE A 17 -28.07 -4.88 10.77
N SER A 18 -29.14 -5.57 11.15
CA SER A 18 -29.47 -6.91 10.65
C SER A 18 -29.90 -6.93 9.19
N ASP A 19 -30.27 -5.79 8.63
CA ASP A 19 -30.58 -5.62 7.19
C ASP A 19 -29.33 -5.37 6.34
N ASN A 20 -28.12 -5.36 6.94
CA ASN A 20 -26.84 -5.09 6.33
C ASN A 20 -26.70 -3.68 5.69
N ARG A 21 -27.56 -2.72 6.09
CA ARG A 21 -27.59 -1.35 5.55
C ARG A 21 -26.98 -0.33 6.51
N TYR A 22 -25.85 -0.63 7.09
CA TYR A 22 -25.09 0.26 7.97
C TYR A 22 -23.88 0.85 7.26
N ALA A 23 -23.41 2.02 7.70
CA ALA A 23 -22.20 2.65 7.19
C ALA A 23 -20.95 1.83 7.54
N ARG A 24 -20.05 1.65 6.59
CA ARG A 24 -18.76 0.93 6.77
C ARG A 24 -17.63 1.86 7.19
N ALA A 25 -17.90 3.15 7.26
CA ALA A 25 -16.92 4.13 7.70
C ALA A 25 -16.50 3.88 9.15
N HIS A 26 -15.20 3.84 9.38
CA HIS A 26 -14.56 3.55 10.67
C HIS A 26 -13.23 4.30 10.76
N ASP A 27 -12.56 4.23 11.90
CA ASP A 27 -11.26 4.88 12.09
C ASP A 27 -10.16 3.85 12.35
N TRP A 28 -9.00 4.09 11.78
CA TRP A 28 -7.75 3.44 12.14
C TRP A 28 -6.90 4.42 12.92
N ARG A 29 -6.43 3.99 14.09
CA ARG A 29 -5.57 4.80 14.97
C ARG A 29 -4.24 4.10 15.13
N PHE A 30 -3.16 4.83 14.98
CA PHE A 30 -1.80 4.34 15.11
C PHE A 30 -1.13 4.92 16.35
N ASP A 31 -0.09 4.26 16.85
CA ASP A 31 0.64 4.61 18.08
C ASP A 31 1.26 6.02 18.03
N GLY A 32 1.67 6.50 16.85
CA GLY A 32 2.16 7.86 16.63
C GLY A 32 1.08 8.95 16.63
N GLY A 33 -0.19 8.60 16.90
CA GLY A 33 -1.31 9.53 16.94
C GLY A 33 -1.98 9.80 15.59
N ALA A 34 -1.50 9.20 14.50
CA ALA A 34 -2.15 9.32 13.20
C ALA A 34 -3.53 8.62 13.23
N VAL A 35 -4.53 9.29 12.65
CA VAL A 35 -5.88 8.73 12.46
C VAL A 35 -6.20 8.75 10.98
N VAL A 36 -6.61 7.59 10.45
CA VAL A 36 -7.01 7.43 9.06
C VAL A 36 -8.46 7.00 9.03
N ARG A 37 -9.28 7.70 8.24
CA ARG A 37 -10.65 7.31 7.97
C ARG A 37 -10.66 6.14 7.01
N GLY A 38 -11.21 5.01 7.44
CA GLY A 38 -11.36 3.79 6.64
C GLY A 38 -12.81 3.52 6.26
N SER A 39 -13.01 2.79 5.18
CA SER A 39 -14.29 2.24 4.76
C SER A 39 -14.05 0.99 3.91
N SER A 40 -15.11 0.29 3.51
CA SER A 40 -15.01 -0.65 2.39
C SER A 40 -14.95 0.10 1.06
N ALA A 41 -14.32 -0.51 0.06
CA ALA A 41 -14.48 -0.03 -1.32
C ALA A 41 -15.96 -0.02 -1.74
N PRO A 42 -16.41 0.98 -2.52
CA PRO A 42 -17.74 0.97 -3.12
C PRO A 42 -17.94 -0.25 -4.02
N SER A 43 -19.06 -0.92 -3.86
CA SER A 43 -19.40 -2.10 -4.67
C SER A 43 -20.90 -2.20 -4.93
N ALA A 44 -21.33 -3.12 -5.78
CA ALA A 44 -22.75 -3.39 -6.01
C ALA A 44 -23.46 -3.89 -4.73
N ILE A 45 -22.71 -4.52 -3.80
CA ILE A 45 -23.26 -5.05 -2.54
C ILE A 45 -23.25 -3.96 -1.45
N VAL A 46 -22.25 -3.10 -1.46
CA VAL A 46 -22.09 -1.99 -0.50
C VAL A 46 -21.89 -0.69 -1.28
N PRO A 47 -22.96 -0.13 -1.89
CA PRO A 47 -22.85 1.13 -2.60
C PRO A 47 -22.75 2.31 -1.65
N ALA A 48 -22.33 3.47 -2.16
CA ALA A 48 -22.44 4.72 -1.40
C ALA A 48 -23.95 5.01 -1.10
N PRO A 49 -24.30 5.57 0.06
CA PRO A 49 -23.44 6.06 1.13
C PRO A 49 -23.04 5.01 2.19
N LEU A 50 -23.34 3.73 1.99
CA LEU A 50 -22.98 2.67 2.94
C LEU A 50 -21.45 2.44 2.96
N SER A 51 -20.79 2.56 1.81
CA SER A 51 -19.35 2.77 1.70
C SER A 51 -19.06 4.27 1.55
N ASP A 52 -17.90 4.70 2.01
CA ASP A 52 -17.41 6.08 1.87
C ASP A 52 -16.26 6.10 0.84
N PRO A 53 -16.51 6.58 -0.39
CA PRO A 53 -15.48 6.58 -1.43
C PRO A 53 -14.33 7.59 -1.19
N SER A 54 -14.46 8.45 -0.17
CA SER A 54 -13.40 9.38 0.24
C SER A 54 -12.48 8.83 1.33
N ALA A 55 -12.84 7.67 1.89
CA ALA A 55 -12.06 6.98 2.91
C ALA A 55 -11.15 5.91 2.28
N VAL A 56 -10.09 5.56 2.99
CA VAL A 56 -9.16 4.51 2.55
C VAL A 56 -9.78 3.13 2.75
N ASP A 57 -9.77 2.29 1.72
CA ASP A 57 -10.16 0.90 1.90
C ASP A 57 -8.96 -0.01 2.27
N PRO A 58 -9.21 -1.20 2.84
CA PRO A 58 -8.14 -2.10 3.27
C PRO A 58 -7.22 -2.56 2.13
N GLU A 59 -7.74 -2.67 0.92
CA GLU A 59 -7.00 -3.06 -0.28
C GLU A 59 -6.03 -1.94 -0.70
N GLU A 60 -6.48 -0.69 -0.71
CA GLU A 60 -5.63 0.49 -0.94
C GLU A 60 -4.54 0.62 0.13
N ALA A 61 -4.90 0.37 1.40
CA ALA A 61 -3.94 0.41 2.49
C ALA A 61 -2.83 -0.64 2.32
N LEU A 62 -3.16 -1.86 1.86
CA LEU A 62 -2.18 -2.90 1.58
C LEU A 62 -1.23 -2.48 0.46
N VAL A 63 -1.75 -1.91 -0.63
CA VAL A 63 -0.97 -1.40 -1.75
C VAL A 63 -0.04 -0.27 -1.30
N ALA A 64 -0.56 0.69 -0.53
CA ALA A 64 0.22 1.79 0.01
C ALA A 64 1.32 1.32 0.98
N ALA A 65 1.02 0.34 1.83
CA ALA A 65 2.00 -0.24 2.76
C ALA A 65 3.16 -0.91 2.01
N LEU A 66 2.86 -1.68 0.95
CA LEU A 66 3.88 -2.31 0.11
C LEU A 66 4.74 -1.27 -0.61
N SER A 67 4.12 -0.30 -1.29
CA SER A 67 4.80 0.77 -2.01
C SER A 67 5.71 1.58 -1.08
N SER A 68 5.19 1.99 0.08
CA SER A 68 5.96 2.72 1.10
C SER A 68 7.15 1.91 1.62
N CYS A 69 6.96 0.63 1.92
CA CYS A 69 8.04 -0.24 2.39
C CYS A 69 9.15 -0.37 1.33
N HIS A 70 8.78 -0.60 0.07
CA HIS A 70 9.73 -0.65 -1.05
C HIS A 70 10.49 0.66 -1.21
N MET A 71 9.78 1.81 -1.21
CA MET A 71 10.38 3.15 -1.30
C MET A 71 11.43 3.37 -0.20
N LEU A 72 11.12 3.05 1.06
CA LEU A 72 12.04 3.27 2.18
C LEU A 72 13.34 2.48 2.03
N PHE A 73 13.28 1.22 1.57
CA PHE A 73 14.47 0.44 1.28
C PHE A 73 15.22 0.96 0.06
N PHE A 74 14.50 1.35 -1.00
CA PHE A 74 15.11 1.96 -2.18
C PHE A 74 15.90 3.22 -1.80
N LEU A 75 15.31 4.15 -1.06
CA LEU A 75 15.97 5.38 -0.60
C LEU A 75 17.21 5.08 0.25
N ALA A 76 17.13 4.08 1.14
CA ALA A 76 18.28 3.68 1.96
C ALA A 76 19.42 3.11 1.12
N TYR A 77 19.12 2.31 0.08
CA TYR A 77 20.15 1.76 -0.79
C TYR A 77 20.70 2.81 -1.77
N ALA A 78 19.87 3.71 -2.29
CA ALA A 78 20.30 4.82 -3.12
C ALA A 78 21.29 5.73 -2.35
N ALA A 79 20.94 6.10 -1.12
CA ALA A 79 21.83 6.92 -0.26
C ALA A 79 23.17 6.22 0.02
N ARG A 80 23.18 4.92 0.32
CA ARG A 80 24.41 4.13 0.51
C ARG A 80 25.24 4.02 -0.77
N GLY A 81 24.58 4.06 -1.93
CA GLY A 81 25.23 4.08 -3.24
C GLY A 81 25.76 5.45 -3.67
N GLY A 82 25.55 6.49 -2.84
CA GLY A 82 25.96 7.87 -3.15
C GLY A 82 25.04 8.59 -4.13
N PHE A 83 23.86 8.04 -4.42
CA PHE A 83 22.85 8.69 -5.26
C PHE A 83 21.98 9.62 -4.43
N ILE A 84 21.69 10.78 -4.94
CA ILE A 84 20.82 11.77 -4.31
C ILE A 84 19.45 11.69 -4.97
N VAL A 85 18.46 11.23 -4.23
CA VAL A 85 17.06 11.16 -4.67
C VAL A 85 16.33 12.43 -4.22
N ASP A 86 15.79 13.18 -5.15
CA ASP A 86 14.99 14.39 -4.87
C ASP A 86 13.51 14.04 -4.74
N ARG A 87 13.03 13.10 -5.53
CA ARG A 87 11.62 12.69 -5.54
C ARG A 87 11.48 11.22 -5.87
N TYR A 88 10.58 10.57 -5.16
CA TYR A 88 10.08 9.24 -5.48
C TYR A 88 8.56 9.34 -5.59
N LEU A 89 8.00 8.94 -6.72
CA LEU A 89 6.56 8.86 -6.94
C LEU A 89 6.23 7.45 -7.41
N ASP A 90 5.33 6.79 -6.71
CA ASP A 90 4.85 5.48 -7.12
C ASP A 90 3.32 5.50 -7.27
N GLU A 91 2.85 5.27 -8.47
CA GLU A 91 1.43 5.09 -8.78
C GLU A 91 1.10 3.58 -8.80
N ALA A 92 1.23 2.98 -7.62
CA ALA A 92 1.03 1.55 -7.43
C ALA A 92 -0.42 1.12 -7.65
N VAL A 93 -0.60 -0.09 -8.20
CA VAL A 93 -1.93 -0.65 -8.47
C VAL A 93 -2.00 -2.08 -7.96
N GLY A 94 -3.04 -2.39 -7.16
CA GLY A 94 -3.39 -3.74 -6.73
C GLY A 94 -4.56 -4.31 -7.52
N LEU A 95 -4.49 -5.58 -7.87
CA LEU A 95 -5.57 -6.30 -8.55
C LEU A 95 -6.29 -7.25 -7.60
N LEU A 96 -7.55 -6.97 -7.31
CA LEU A 96 -8.42 -7.87 -6.56
C LEU A 96 -9.06 -8.87 -7.53
N ALA A 97 -8.70 -10.16 -7.41
CA ALA A 97 -9.18 -11.23 -8.26
C ALA A 97 -9.35 -12.54 -7.48
N ARG A 98 -9.88 -13.58 -8.13
CA ARG A 98 -9.89 -14.93 -7.55
C ARG A 98 -8.49 -15.54 -7.67
N ASP A 99 -7.96 -15.98 -6.55
CA ASP A 99 -6.70 -16.74 -6.50
C ASP A 99 -6.90 -18.20 -6.96
N GLU A 100 -5.83 -18.96 -7.03
CA GLU A 100 -5.83 -20.39 -7.43
C GLU A 100 -6.74 -21.27 -6.56
N ARG A 101 -7.09 -20.80 -5.36
CA ARG A 101 -8.01 -21.47 -4.42
C ARG A 101 -9.46 -21.02 -4.60
N GLY A 102 -9.74 -20.14 -5.59
CA GLY A 102 -11.04 -19.56 -5.85
C GLY A 102 -11.48 -18.47 -4.86
N LYS A 103 -10.57 -17.96 -3.99
CA LYS A 103 -10.85 -16.91 -3.02
C LYS A 103 -10.52 -15.53 -3.62
N MET A 104 -11.37 -14.55 -3.35
CA MET A 104 -11.04 -13.15 -3.64
C MET A 104 -9.86 -12.71 -2.78
N SER A 105 -8.83 -12.20 -3.42
CA SER A 105 -7.63 -11.67 -2.78
C SER A 105 -6.95 -10.65 -3.70
N ILE A 106 -6.08 -9.83 -3.16
CA ILE A 106 -5.13 -9.08 -3.99
C ILE A 106 -4.15 -10.11 -4.55
N THR A 107 -4.25 -10.38 -5.85
CA THR A 107 -3.43 -11.41 -6.53
C THR A 107 -2.15 -10.85 -7.11
N GLU A 108 -2.15 -9.57 -7.45
CA GLU A 108 -1.02 -8.87 -8.05
C GLU A 108 -0.95 -7.44 -7.53
N ILE A 109 0.27 -6.93 -7.33
CA ILE A 109 0.51 -5.50 -7.07
C ILE A 109 1.65 -5.04 -7.99
N ALA A 110 1.36 -4.07 -8.86
CA ALA A 110 2.35 -3.42 -9.70
C ALA A 110 2.81 -2.11 -9.04
N LEU A 111 4.09 -2.02 -8.68
CA LEU A 111 4.74 -0.78 -8.27
C LEU A 111 5.29 -0.08 -9.52
N ARG A 112 5.00 1.21 -9.66
CA ARG A 112 5.38 2.02 -10.84
C ARG A 112 6.19 3.25 -10.47
N PRO A 113 7.34 3.05 -9.82
CA PRO A 113 8.13 4.15 -9.31
C PRO A 113 8.73 5.01 -10.43
N ALA A 114 8.55 6.33 -10.31
CA ALA A 114 9.27 7.35 -11.04
C ALA A 114 10.18 8.07 -10.06
N VAL A 115 11.48 8.01 -10.28
CA VAL A 115 12.49 8.53 -9.35
C VAL A 115 13.28 9.66 -10.02
N THR A 116 13.36 10.79 -9.34
CA THR A 116 14.19 11.93 -9.80
C THR A 116 15.45 11.99 -8.94
N PHE A 117 16.58 12.07 -9.61
CA PHE A 117 17.88 12.17 -8.98
C PHE A 117 18.53 13.51 -9.27
N SER A 118 19.40 13.97 -8.36
CA SER A 118 20.28 15.12 -8.54
C SER A 118 21.73 14.77 -8.20
N GLY A 119 22.61 15.81 -8.27
CA GLY A 119 24.03 15.65 -7.95
C GLY A 119 24.87 15.10 -9.10
N PRO A 120 26.18 14.98 -8.88
CA PRO A 120 27.16 14.63 -9.93
C PRO A 120 27.15 13.14 -10.30
N VAL A 121 26.60 12.28 -9.42
CA VAL A 121 26.54 10.82 -9.64
C VAL A 121 25.09 10.44 -9.87
N GLN A 122 24.82 9.93 -11.06
CA GLN A 122 23.49 9.44 -11.46
C GLN A 122 23.54 7.91 -11.64
N PRO A 123 22.51 7.17 -11.22
CA PRO A 123 22.46 5.74 -11.52
C PRO A 123 22.23 5.54 -13.02
N ASP A 124 22.99 4.62 -13.62
CA ASP A 124 22.64 4.07 -14.92
C ASP A 124 21.47 3.06 -14.79
N ALA A 125 20.99 2.54 -15.91
CA ALA A 125 19.87 1.60 -15.93
C ALA A 125 20.12 0.35 -15.09
N ALA A 126 21.34 -0.18 -15.09
CA ALA A 126 21.71 -1.38 -14.33
C ALA A 126 21.74 -1.09 -12.81
N ALA A 127 22.28 0.06 -12.41
CA ALA A 127 22.29 0.49 -11.02
C ALA A 127 20.88 0.76 -10.51
N LEU A 128 20.00 1.34 -11.33
CA LEU A 128 18.60 1.58 -10.96
C LEU A 128 17.84 0.26 -10.78
N ASP A 129 18.04 -0.69 -11.68
CA ASP A 129 17.46 -2.04 -11.58
C ASP A 129 17.95 -2.77 -10.32
N ASP A 130 19.26 -2.74 -10.02
CA ASP A 130 19.82 -3.30 -8.78
C ASP A 130 19.22 -2.65 -7.51
N LEU A 131 19.03 -1.34 -7.51
CA LEU A 131 18.39 -0.64 -6.39
C LEU A 131 16.97 -1.16 -6.13
N HIS A 132 16.16 -1.31 -7.18
CA HIS A 132 14.81 -1.84 -7.08
C HIS A 132 14.80 -3.31 -6.66
N HIS A 133 15.69 -4.14 -7.25
CA HIS A 133 15.79 -5.56 -6.91
C HIS A 133 16.13 -5.75 -5.42
N ARG A 134 17.12 -5.04 -4.92
CA ARG A 134 17.52 -5.08 -3.50
C ARG A 134 16.44 -4.56 -2.57
N ALA A 135 15.76 -3.47 -2.95
CA ALA A 135 14.65 -2.92 -2.19
C ALA A 135 13.51 -3.94 -2.07
N HIS A 136 13.16 -4.62 -3.17
CA HIS A 136 12.15 -5.68 -3.16
C HIS A 136 12.57 -6.84 -2.26
N GLY A 137 13.81 -7.32 -2.39
CA GLY A 137 14.32 -8.43 -1.57
C GLY A 137 14.38 -8.13 -0.07
N ALA A 138 14.50 -6.86 0.32
CA ALA A 138 14.52 -6.42 1.72
C ALA A 138 13.14 -6.00 2.27
N CYS A 139 12.13 -5.83 1.41
CA CYS A 139 10.83 -5.31 1.79
C CYS A 139 10.06 -6.29 2.67
N TYR A 140 9.83 -5.93 3.93
CA TYR A 140 9.11 -6.78 4.90
C TYR A 140 7.65 -7.04 4.48
N ILE A 141 7.00 -6.03 3.88
CA ILE A 141 5.62 -6.19 3.43
C ILE A 141 5.56 -7.15 2.23
N ALA A 142 6.50 -7.05 1.27
CA ALA A 142 6.58 -8.01 0.16
C ALA A 142 6.77 -9.45 0.66
N ALA A 143 7.63 -9.65 1.67
CA ALA A 143 7.85 -10.95 2.29
C ALA A 143 6.63 -11.50 3.07
N SER A 144 5.66 -10.63 3.40
CA SER A 144 4.50 -10.98 4.24
C SER A 144 3.22 -11.25 3.45
N ILE A 145 3.20 -10.99 2.16
CA ILE A 145 2.02 -11.13 1.29
C ILE A 145 2.17 -12.28 0.30
N ARG A 146 1.05 -12.70 -0.29
CA ARG A 146 1.03 -13.73 -1.34
C ARG A 146 0.83 -13.18 -2.74
N ALA A 147 0.48 -11.89 -2.84
CA ALA A 147 0.33 -11.25 -4.12
C ALA A 147 1.65 -11.31 -4.92
N GLU A 148 1.58 -11.51 -6.21
CA GLU A 148 2.71 -11.29 -7.11
C GLU A 148 3.04 -9.80 -7.11
N VAL A 149 4.31 -9.47 -6.85
CA VAL A 149 4.77 -8.07 -6.87
C VAL A 149 5.59 -7.83 -8.12
N ARG A 150 5.14 -6.91 -8.95
CA ARG A 150 5.89 -6.45 -10.12
C ARG A 150 6.40 -5.04 -9.89
N ILE A 151 7.61 -4.78 -10.35
CA ILE A 151 8.22 -3.45 -10.29
C ILE A 151 8.40 -3.00 -11.73
N GLU A 152 7.68 -1.94 -12.10
CA GLU A 152 7.58 -1.38 -13.46
C GLU A 152 8.03 0.09 -13.43
N PRO A 153 9.35 0.41 -13.30
CA PRO A 153 9.83 1.79 -13.21
C PRO A 153 9.42 2.62 -14.43
N ARG A 154 9.14 3.93 -14.21
CA ARG A 154 8.71 4.89 -15.25
C ARG A 154 9.72 6.03 -15.45
#